data_4b9f8610ca980c2abf38f48ae71f7ac1
#
_entry.id   4b9f8610ca980c2abf38f48ae71f7ac1
#
_cell.length_a   1.000
_cell.length_b   1.000
_cell.length_c   1.000
_cell.angle_alpha   90.00
_cell.angle_beta   90.00
_cell.angle_gamma   90.00
#
_symmetry.space_group_name_H-M   'P 1'
#
loop_
_entity.id
_entity.type
_entity.pdbx_description
1 polymer ?
#
loop_
_entity_poly.entity_id
_entity_poly.type
_entity_poly.pdbx_seq_one_letter_code
_entity_poly.pdbx_strand_id
1 'polypeptide(L)'
;MSTKKITQVTSRDVVDFETGEVRSTEHTRTINIPREPSYIKLYLDDIEKLYDLPSNSSTVVYELLKELNYNGLIPLNSTTKQMICEKVGYKIQSLNNYLSDLVKKDVFRKEGRGVFKPNPHLFGKGDWKDIYKMREAWLKVSYKEDGSKDVTSSFDEEKNEEEQLDMLGGVE
;
A
#
# COMPACT_ATOMS: atom_id res chain seq x y z
N MET A 1 14.22 -15.55 13.55
CA MET A 1 14.15 -14.55 12.45
C MET A 1 13.79 -15.28 11.17
N SER A 2 12.83 -14.78 10.41
CA SER A 2 12.46 -15.38 9.11
C SER A 2 13.51 -14.97 8.08
N THR A 3 14.02 -15.93 7.29
CA THR A 3 15.02 -15.69 6.22
C THR A 3 14.39 -15.93 4.85
N LYS A 4 14.83 -15.18 3.84
CA LYS A 4 14.49 -15.43 2.44
C LYS A 4 15.63 -16.19 1.79
N LYS A 5 15.32 -17.31 1.13
CA LYS A 5 16.29 -18.06 0.34
C LYS A 5 16.35 -17.46 -1.08
N ILE A 6 17.54 -17.09 -1.51
CA ILE A 6 17.82 -16.77 -2.89
C ILE A 6 18.69 -17.87 -3.46
N THR A 7 18.24 -18.52 -4.52
CA THR A 7 18.99 -19.55 -5.22
C THR A 7 19.50 -18.97 -6.53
N GLN A 8 20.80 -18.94 -6.68
CA GLN A 8 21.46 -18.57 -7.92
C GLN A 8 21.97 -19.85 -8.58
N VAL A 9 21.51 -20.10 -9.79
CA VAL A 9 21.98 -21.20 -10.63
C VAL A 9 22.89 -20.61 -11.69
N THR A 10 24.11 -21.08 -11.75
CA THR A 10 25.08 -20.71 -12.79
C THR A 10 25.45 -21.96 -13.54
N SER A 11 25.12 -22.02 -14.83
CA SER A 11 25.54 -23.07 -15.73
C SER A 11 26.80 -22.62 -16.48
N ARG A 12 27.74 -23.54 -16.63
CA ARG A 12 28.95 -23.32 -17.43
C ARG A 12 29.14 -24.53 -18.33
N ASP A 13 29.12 -24.29 -19.62
CA ASP A 13 29.42 -25.31 -20.63
C ASP A 13 30.87 -25.21 -20.99
N VAL A 14 31.58 -26.33 -20.87
CA VAL A 14 32.98 -26.46 -21.32
C VAL A 14 32.97 -27.43 -22.51
N VAL A 15 33.42 -26.93 -23.64
CA VAL A 15 33.56 -27.73 -24.85
C VAL A 15 34.99 -28.27 -24.88
N ASP A 16 35.13 -29.58 -24.96
CA ASP A 16 36.41 -30.22 -25.28
C ASP A 16 36.64 -30.12 -26.80
N PHE A 17 37.63 -29.33 -27.18
CA PHE A 17 37.89 -29.06 -28.60
C PHE A 17 38.55 -30.24 -29.35
N GLU A 18 39.09 -31.26 -28.62
CA GLU A 18 39.66 -32.46 -29.24
C GLU A 18 38.61 -33.54 -29.53
N THR A 19 37.64 -33.68 -28.60
CA THR A 19 36.61 -34.70 -28.70
C THR A 19 35.26 -34.17 -29.15
N GLY A 20 35.03 -32.85 -29.09
CA GLY A 20 33.74 -32.22 -29.36
C GLY A 20 32.70 -32.44 -28.26
N GLU A 21 33.07 -33.06 -27.13
CA GLU A 21 32.15 -33.28 -26.03
C GLU A 21 31.85 -31.98 -25.27
N VAL A 22 30.57 -31.70 -25.03
CA VAL A 22 30.10 -30.59 -24.19
C VAL A 22 29.82 -31.11 -22.79
N ARG A 23 30.58 -30.61 -21.83
CA ARG A 23 30.32 -30.89 -20.41
C ARG A 23 29.68 -29.68 -19.77
N SER A 24 28.42 -29.84 -19.40
CA SER A 24 27.68 -28.83 -18.65
C SER A 24 27.85 -29.05 -17.17
N THR A 25 28.26 -28.02 -16.45
CA THR A 25 28.37 -28.06 -14.99
C THR A 25 27.46 -26.99 -14.40
N GLU A 26 26.47 -27.44 -13.63
CA GLU A 26 25.58 -26.53 -12.88
C GLU A 26 26.09 -26.32 -11.46
N HIS A 27 26.30 -25.08 -11.09
CA HIS A 27 26.58 -24.69 -9.73
C HIS A 27 25.36 -23.97 -9.14
N THR A 28 24.75 -24.56 -8.14
CA THR A 28 23.64 -23.96 -7.39
C THR A 28 24.18 -23.40 -6.08
N ARG A 29 24.10 -22.09 -5.93
CA ARG A 29 24.42 -21.41 -4.68
C ARG A 29 23.15 -20.90 -4.02
N THR A 30 22.84 -21.36 -2.82
CA THR A 30 21.74 -20.86 -2.01
C THR A 30 22.28 -19.90 -0.96
N ILE A 31 21.77 -18.68 -0.96
CA ILE A 31 22.11 -17.64 0.01
C ILE A 31 20.87 -17.38 0.85
N ASN A 32 21.03 -17.46 2.18
CA ASN A 32 19.99 -17.07 3.12
C ASN A 32 20.19 -15.62 3.52
N ILE A 33 19.25 -14.75 3.17
CA ILE A 33 19.25 -13.34 3.57
C ILE A 33 18.18 -13.09 4.63
N PRO A 34 18.45 -12.23 5.64
CA PRO A 34 17.42 -11.77 6.54
C PRO A 34 16.23 -11.19 5.77
N ARG A 35 15.02 -11.48 6.24
CA ARG A 35 13.83 -10.86 5.64
C ARG A 35 13.88 -9.35 5.86
N GLU A 36 13.55 -8.60 4.83
CA GLU A 36 13.42 -7.15 4.91
C GLU A 36 12.44 -6.75 6.02
N PRO A 37 12.79 -5.77 6.89
CA PRO A 37 11.86 -5.24 7.87
C PRO A 37 10.61 -4.68 7.19
N SER A 38 9.50 -4.65 7.94
CA SER A 38 8.28 -3.99 7.43
C SER A 38 8.54 -2.51 7.19
N TYR A 39 8.17 -2.01 6.03
CA TYR A 39 8.36 -0.61 5.65
C TYR A 39 7.11 -0.05 4.98
N ILE A 40 7.06 1.28 4.90
CA ILE A 40 6.06 2.05 4.18
C ILE A 40 6.80 2.98 3.24
N LYS A 41 6.33 3.08 2.00
CA LYS A 41 6.84 4.02 1.01
C LYS A 41 6.27 5.40 1.31
N LEU A 42 7.13 6.41 1.37
CA LEU A 42 6.76 7.82 1.38
C LEU A 42 7.14 8.40 0.01
N TYR A 43 6.16 8.96 -0.68
CA TYR A 43 6.35 9.60 -1.98
C TYR A 43 6.57 11.09 -1.79
N LEU A 44 7.50 11.66 -2.55
CA LEU A 44 7.95 13.04 -2.37
C LEU A 44 7.15 14.04 -3.21
N ASP A 45 6.46 13.56 -4.26
CA ASP A 45 5.75 14.42 -5.22
C ASP A 45 4.72 15.35 -4.56
N ASP A 46 3.99 14.85 -3.57
CA ASP A 46 2.94 15.58 -2.83
C ASP A 46 3.32 15.86 -1.36
N ILE A 47 4.59 15.74 -0.99
CA ILE A 47 5.05 15.82 0.41
C ILE A 47 4.71 17.16 1.07
N GLU A 48 4.57 18.22 0.30
CA GLU A 48 4.18 19.54 0.77
C GLU A 48 2.83 19.56 1.53
N LYS A 49 1.91 18.64 1.22
CA LYS A 49 0.66 18.46 1.96
C LYS A 49 0.88 18.13 3.45
N LEU A 50 2.07 17.65 3.80
CA LEU A 50 2.46 17.37 5.18
C LEU A 50 3.04 18.56 5.92
N TYR A 51 3.48 19.61 5.21
CA TYR A 51 4.14 20.77 5.83
C TYR A 51 3.17 21.63 6.65
N ASP A 52 1.93 21.68 6.23
CA ASP A 52 0.87 22.44 6.91
C ASP A 52 0.24 21.71 8.10
N LEU A 53 0.75 20.55 8.45
CA LEU A 53 0.28 19.81 9.62
C LEU A 53 0.80 20.47 10.90
N PRO A 54 0.04 20.43 12.01
CA PRO A 54 0.50 21.00 13.28
C PRO A 54 1.84 20.42 13.74
N SER A 55 2.66 21.19 14.43
CA SER A 55 3.89 20.71 15.07
C SER A 55 3.57 19.46 15.93
N ASN A 56 4.42 18.46 15.94
CA ASN A 56 4.22 17.14 16.55
C ASN A 56 3.30 16.16 15.78
N SER A 57 2.81 16.53 14.60
CA SER A 57 1.95 15.68 13.78
C SER A 57 2.65 14.47 13.23
N SER A 58 3.92 14.59 12.92
CA SER A 58 4.70 13.51 12.33
C SER A 58 4.67 12.23 13.18
N THR A 59 4.80 12.35 14.49
CA THR A 59 4.77 11.19 15.41
C THR A 59 3.42 10.47 15.35
N VAL A 60 2.31 11.22 15.33
CA VAL A 60 0.96 10.65 15.24
C VAL A 60 0.77 9.97 13.88
N VAL A 61 1.17 10.64 12.79
CA VAL A 61 1.09 10.08 11.44
C VAL A 61 1.90 8.78 11.35
N TYR A 62 3.12 8.74 11.89
CA TYR A 62 3.94 7.52 11.87
C TYR A 62 3.31 6.39 12.68
N GLU A 63 2.72 6.65 13.85
CA GLU A 63 2.03 5.61 14.61
C GLU A 63 0.77 5.11 13.89
N LEU A 64 0.01 6.00 13.23
CA LEU A 64 -1.12 5.62 12.39
C LEU A 64 -0.69 4.77 11.19
N LEU A 65 0.39 5.14 10.53
CA LEU A 65 0.91 4.43 9.35
C LEU A 65 1.43 3.03 9.69
N LYS A 66 1.83 2.75 10.93
CA LYS A 66 2.19 1.37 11.35
C LYS A 66 1.02 0.39 11.21
N GLU A 67 -0.20 0.90 11.36
CA GLU A 67 -1.44 0.11 11.20
C GLU A 67 -1.88 -0.04 9.73
N LEU A 68 -1.16 0.58 8.79
CA LEU A 68 -1.47 0.47 7.36
C LEU A 68 -1.32 -0.97 6.88
N ASN A 69 -2.38 -1.52 6.31
CA ASN A 69 -2.39 -2.84 5.70
C ASN A 69 -2.07 -2.78 4.18
N TYR A 70 -1.95 -3.94 3.54
CA TYR A 70 -1.65 -4.05 2.11
C TYR A 70 -2.81 -3.61 1.20
N ASN A 71 -4.03 -3.52 1.74
CA ASN A 71 -5.20 -2.99 1.02
C ASN A 71 -5.26 -1.45 1.08
N GLY A 72 -4.22 -0.80 1.61
CA GLY A 72 -4.17 0.65 1.72
C GLY A 72 -5.08 1.22 2.81
N LEU A 73 -5.50 0.42 3.80
CA LEU A 73 -6.43 0.82 4.85
C LEU A 73 -5.75 0.80 6.23
N ILE A 74 -6.19 1.71 7.09
CA ILE A 74 -5.84 1.81 8.51
C ILE A 74 -7.10 1.55 9.34
N PRO A 75 -7.29 0.34 9.90
CA PRO A 75 -8.38 0.05 10.82
C PRO A 75 -8.05 0.58 12.22
N LEU A 76 -8.85 1.51 12.71
CA LEU A 76 -8.70 2.14 14.02
C LEU A 76 -9.91 1.83 14.91
N ASN A 77 -9.86 0.73 15.61
CA ASN A 77 -10.80 0.43 16.68
C ASN A 77 -10.45 1.20 17.97
N SER A 78 -11.29 1.11 19.01
CA SER A 78 -11.06 1.80 20.29
C SER A 78 -9.75 1.41 20.95
N THR A 79 -9.39 0.13 20.91
CA THR A 79 -8.15 -0.41 21.50
C THR A 79 -6.92 0.12 20.75
N THR A 80 -6.93 0.07 19.41
CA THR A 80 -5.82 0.60 18.59
C THR A 80 -5.62 2.09 18.83
N LYS A 81 -6.71 2.87 18.91
CA LYS A 81 -6.61 4.30 19.23
C LYS A 81 -6.01 4.55 20.61
N GLN A 82 -6.40 3.76 21.61
CA GLN A 82 -5.85 3.88 22.96
C GLN A 82 -4.36 3.58 22.98
N MET A 83 -3.92 2.50 22.33
CA MET A 83 -2.50 2.15 22.22
C MET A 83 -1.68 3.26 21.53
N ILE A 84 -2.20 3.86 20.47
CA ILE A 84 -1.54 4.98 19.80
C ILE A 84 -1.45 6.17 20.74
N CYS A 85 -2.55 6.52 21.42
CA CYS A 85 -2.59 7.64 22.37
C CYS A 85 -1.57 7.48 23.50
N GLU A 86 -1.43 6.28 24.06
CA GLU A 86 -0.43 5.98 25.10
C GLU A 86 1.00 6.20 24.59
N LYS A 87 1.29 5.80 23.35
CA LYS A 87 2.61 5.96 22.74
C LYS A 87 2.98 7.43 22.45
N VAL A 88 1.99 8.22 21.98
CA VAL A 88 2.23 9.62 21.60
C VAL A 88 1.94 10.61 22.71
N GLY A 89 1.42 10.15 23.86
CA GLY A 89 1.08 11.02 25.00
C GLY A 89 -0.16 11.89 24.77
N TYR A 90 -1.10 11.43 23.92
CA TYR A 90 -2.31 12.19 23.60
C TYR A 90 -3.58 11.58 24.21
N LYS A 91 -4.60 12.42 24.39
CA LYS A 91 -5.96 11.97 24.72
C LYS A 91 -6.67 11.51 23.44
N ILE A 92 -7.63 10.59 23.59
CA ILE A 92 -8.47 10.08 22.47
C ILE A 92 -9.14 11.24 21.71
N GLN A 93 -9.62 12.27 22.42
CA GLN A 93 -10.21 13.46 21.81
C GLN A 93 -9.23 14.18 20.89
N SER A 94 -8.00 14.36 21.32
CA SER A 94 -6.95 15.01 20.54
C SER A 94 -6.62 14.18 19.28
N LEU A 95 -6.53 12.86 19.39
CA LEU A 95 -6.32 11.97 18.26
C LEU A 95 -7.47 12.06 17.24
N ASN A 96 -8.73 12.12 17.71
CA ASN A 96 -9.88 12.26 16.83
C ASN A 96 -9.90 13.61 16.10
N ASN A 97 -9.57 14.70 16.78
CA ASN A 97 -9.43 16.03 16.15
C ASN A 97 -8.34 15.98 15.08
N TYR A 98 -7.23 15.32 15.40
CA TYR A 98 -6.11 15.15 14.51
C TYR A 98 -6.49 14.37 13.24
N LEU A 99 -7.20 13.25 13.40
CA LEU A 99 -7.73 12.48 12.27
C LEU A 99 -8.66 13.33 11.40
N SER A 100 -9.47 14.20 12.02
CA SER A 100 -10.33 15.14 11.29
C SER A 100 -9.52 16.15 10.48
N ASP A 101 -8.41 16.64 11.00
CA ASP A 101 -7.55 17.57 10.29
C ASP A 101 -6.79 16.89 9.15
N LEU A 102 -6.33 15.66 9.33
CA LEU A 102 -5.74 14.85 8.26
C LEU A 102 -6.73 14.60 7.11
N VAL A 103 -8.02 14.42 7.42
CA VAL A 103 -9.07 14.26 6.41
C VAL A 103 -9.35 15.58 5.69
N LYS A 104 -9.45 16.70 6.39
CA LYS A 104 -9.65 18.03 5.78
C LYS A 104 -8.53 18.41 4.81
N LYS A 105 -7.30 17.99 5.10
CA LYS A 105 -6.12 18.26 4.28
C LYS A 105 -5.88 17.23 3.16
N ASP A 106 -6.80 16.31 2.93
CA ASP A 106 -6.70 15.21 1.94
C ASP A 106 -5.44 14.34 2.13
N VAL A 107 -4.91 14.31 3.35
CA VAL A 107 -3.83 13.38 3.73
C VAL A 107 -4.40 12.00 4.01
N PHE A 108 -5.61 11.94 4.60
CA PHE A 108 -6.37 10.71 4.79
C PHE A 108 -7.81 10.90 4.26
N ARG A 109 -8.47 9.79 3.93
CA ARG A 109 -9.92 9.72 3.72
C ARG A 109 -10.56 8.77 4.70
N LYS A 110 -11.81 9.02 5.05
CA LYS A 110 -12.60 8.13 5.91
C LYS A 110 -13.40 7.21 4.99
N GLU A 111 -13.07 5.92 5.00
CA GLU A 111 -13.77 4.90 4.19
C GLU A 111 -14.96 4.29 4.94
N GLY A 112 -14.96 4.37 6.28
CA GLY A 112 -16.03 3.82 7.10
C GLY A 112 -15.84 4.14 8.58
N ARG A 113 -16.67 3.53 9.43
CA ARG A 113 -16.58 3.72 10.89
C ARG A 113 -15.26 3.12 11.41
N GLY A 114 -14.33 4.00 11.81
CA GLY A 114 -13.03 3.58 12.33
C GLY A 114 -12.06 3.05 11.26
N VAL A 115 -12.33 3.29 9.98
CA VAL A 115 -11.44 2.90 8.88
C VAL A 115 -11.03 4.14 8.11
N PHE A 116 -9.73 4.31 7.94
CA PHE A 116 -9.13 5.42 7.22
C PHE A 116 -8.24 4.89 6.09
N LYS A 117 -8.17 5.65 5.01
CA LYS A 117 -7.31 5.38 3.85
C LYS A 117 -6.32 6.53 3.71
N PRO A 118 -5.02 6.30 3.89
CA PRO A 118 -4.01 7.31 3.59
C PRO A 118 -4.00 7.64 2.11
N ASN A 119 -3.66 8.87 1.79
CA ASN A 119 -3.49 9.29 0.41
C ASN A 119 -2.38 8.46 -0.28
N PRO A 120 -2.68 7.67 -1.32
CA PRO A 120 -1.71 6.81 -1.98
C PRO A 120 -0.68 7.58 -2.81
N HIS A 121 -0.86 8.89 -3.01
CA HIS A 121 0.17 9.77 -3.57
C HIS A 121 1.22 10.17 -2.53
N LEU A 122 0.91 10.03 -1.22
CA LEU A 122 1.82 10.28 -0.12
C LEU A 122 2.40 8.99 0.46
N PHE A 123 1.54 7.97 0.66
CA PHE A 123 1.93 6.77 1.39
C PHE A 123 1.51 5.50 0.64
N GLY A 124 2.37 4.48 0.67
CA GLY A 124 2.05 3.19 0.08
C GLY A 124 2.68 2.03 0.84
N LYS A 125 2.01 0.87 0.81
CA LYS A 125 2.51 -0.39 1.35
C LYS A 125 2.25 -1.52 0.36
N GLY A 126 3.27 -2.31 0.05
CA GLY A 126 3.17 -3.41 -0.90
C GLY A 126 3.71 -3.06 -2.29
N ASP A 127 3.21 -3.74 -3.30
CA ASP A 127 3.69 -3.65 -4.66
C ASP A 127 3.23 -2.38 -5.37
N TRP A 128 4.06 -1.89 -6.30
CA TRP A 128 3.76 -0.67 -7.04
C TRP A 128 2.49 -0.78 -7.88
N LYS A 129 2.22 -1.94 -8.46
CA LYS A 129 1.02 -2.19 -9.27
C LYS A 129 -0.27 -1.90 -8.48
N ASP A 130 -0.33 -2.38 -7.23
CA ASP A 130 -1.50 -2.19 -6.38
C ASP A 130 -1.62 -0.74 -5.90
N ILE A 131 -0.47 -0.12 -5.54
CA ILE A 131 -0.44 1.29 -5.14
C ILE A 131 -0.86 2.19 -6.31
N TYR A 132 -0.44 1.88 -7.54
CA TYR A 132 -0.82 2.63 -8.73
C TYR A 132 -2.34 2.61 -8.95
N LYS A 133 -2.98 1.45 -8.84
CA LYS A 133 -4.44 1.34 -8.89
C LYS A 133 -5.13 2.18 -7.80
N MET A 134 -4.59 2.17 -6.57
CA MET A 134 -5.12 3.00 -5.49
C MET A 134 -4.99 4.50 -5.79
N ARG A 135 -3.91 4.93 -6.47
CA ARG A 135 -3.73 6.33 -6.92
C ARG A 135 -4.77 6.74 -7.95
N GLU A 136 -5.02 5.91 -8.96
CA GLU A 136 -6.06 6.16 -9.97
C GLU A 136 -7.45 6.28 -9.31
N ALA A 137 -7.78 5.34 -8.41
CA ALA A 137 -9.04 5.38 -7.67
C ALA A 137 -9.16 6.63 -6.76
N TRP A 138 -8.04 7.14 -6.23
CA TRP A 138 -8.05 8.36 -5.42
C TRP A 138 -8.40 9.61 -6.22
N LEU A 139 -7.95 9.72 -7.45
CA LEU A 139 -8.19 10.87 -8.32
C LEU A 139 -9.61 10.89 -8.91
N LYS A 140 -10.26 9.73 -9.04
CA LYS A 140 -11.62 9.59 -9.61
C LYS A 140 -12.76 10.01 -8.66
N VAL A 141 -12.46 10.64 -7.52
CA VAL A 141 -13.49 11.26 -6.67
C VAL A 141 -14.02 12.50 -7.38
N SER A 142 -15.09 12.32 -8.15
CA SER A 142 -15.81 13.44 -8.75
C SER A 142 -16.77 14.07 -7.75
N TYR A 143 -16.90 15.39 -7.81
CA TYR A 143 -17.92 16.12 -7.05
C TYR A 143 -19.14 16.25 -7.96
N LYS A 144 -20.33 15.88 -7.46
CA LYS A 144 -21.59 16.19 -8.12
C LYS A 144 -21.90 17.69 -7.98
N GLU A 145 -22.70 18.26 -8.89
CA GLU A 145 -23.09 19.66 -8.85
C GLU A 145 -23.84 20.07 -7.54
N ASP A 146 -24.40 19.09 -6.82
CA ASP A 146 -25.06 19.29 -5.51
C ASP A 146 -24.08 19.31 -4.32
N GLY A 147 -22.77 19.19 -4.57
CA GLY A 147 -21.72 19.15 -3.54
C GLY A 147 -21.55 17.78 -2.88
N SER A 148 -22.31 16.76 -3.26
CA SER A 148 -22.11 15.40 -2.80
C SER A 148 -20.93 14.75 -3.51
N LYS A 149 -20.15 13.91 -2.77
CA LYS A 149 -19.04 13.16 -3.35
C LYS A 149 -19.58 11.88 -3.97
N ASP A 150 -19.39 11.72 -5.27
CA ASP A 150 -19.53 10.43 -5.93
C ASP A 150 -18.17 9.72 -5.94
N VAL A 151 -18.07 8.63 -5.22
CA VAL A 151 -16.88 7.78 -5.18
C VAL A 151 -17.11 6.63 -6.14
N THR A 152 -16.91 6.88 -7.43
CA THR A 152 -16.86 5.79 -8.42
C THR A 152 -15.44 5.25 -8.37
N SER A 153 -15.24 4.08 -7.76
CA SER A 153 -13.95 3.40 -7.83
C SER A 153 -13.83 2.69 -9.17
N SER A 154 -12.67 2.77 -9.80
CA SER A 154 -12.38 2.00 -11.03
C SER A 154 -12.45 0.48 -10.80
N PHE A 155 -12.46 0.02 -9.55
CA PHE A 155 -12.71 -1.36 -9.18
C PHE A 155 -14.17 -1.79 -9.37
N ASP A 156 -15.12 -0.85 -9.30
CA ASP A 156 -16.54 -1.15 -9.52
C ASP A 156 -16.87 -1.17 -11.02
N GLU A 157 -16.12 -0.44 -11.85
CA GLU A 157 -16.26 -0.47 -13.31
C GLU A 157 -15.73 -1.79 -13.90
N GLU A 158 -14.53 -2.26 -13.46
CA GLU A 158 -13.98 -3.55 -13.93
C GLU A 158 -14.87 -4.74 -13.51
N LYS A 159 -15.46 -4.72 -12.30
CA LYS A 159 -16.41 -5.75 -11.87
C LYS A 159 -17.71 -5.72 -12.67
N ASN A 160 -18.23 -4.51 -12.95
CA ASN A 160 -19.43 -4.38 -13.76
C ASN A 160 -19.21 -4.80 -15.21
N GLU A 161 -18.02 -4.57 -15.76
CA GLU A 161 -17.66 -5.03 -17.11
C GLU A 161 -17.46 -6.55 -17.16
N GLU A 162 -16.82 -7.17 -16.15
CA GLU A 162 -16.70 -8.63 -16.04
C GLU A 162 -18.06 -9.31 -15.82
N GLU A 163 -18.93 -8.78 -14.95
CA GLU A 163 -20.28 -9.29 -14.74
C GLU A 163 -21.18 -9.11 -15.97
N GLN A 164 -21.01 -8.03 -16.75
CA GLN A 164 -21.75 -7.85 -18.03
C GLN A 164 -21.25 -8.78 -19.12
N LEU A 165 -19.95 -9.06 -19.19
CA LEU A 165 -19.38 -10.02 -20.13
C LEU A 165 -19.82 -11.46 -19.82
N ASP A 166 -19.88 -11.83 -18.54
CA ASP A 166 -20.37 -13.15 -18.13
C ASP A 166 -21.86 -13.35 -18.39
N MET A 167 -22.67 -12.28 -18.27
CA MET A 167 -24.10 -12.33 -18.59
C MET A 167 -24.39 -12.39 -20.11
N LEU A 168 -23.48 -11.88 -20.94
CA LEU A 168 -23.62 -11.92 -22.41
C LEU A 168 -23.02 -13.18 -23.04
N GLY A 169 -22.14 -13.90 -22.32
CA GLY A 169 -21.51 -15.15 -22.76
C GLY A 169 -22.31 -16.43 -22.52
N GLY A 170 -23.49 -16.35 -21.91
CA GLY A 170 -24.33 -17.48 -21.50
C GLY A 170 -25.48 -17.84 -22.45
N VAL A 171 -25.34 -17.59 -23.77
CA VAL A 171 -26.34 -18.03 -24.75
C VAL A 171 -25.65 -18.78 -25.88
N GLU A 172 -25.43 -20.06 -25.67
CA GLU A 172 -25.42 -21.12 -26.68
C GLU A 172 -25.99 -22.39 -26.08
#